data_72f44731ca90b890682be10636aa3ae7
#
_entry.id   72f44731ca90b890682be10636aa3ae7
#
_cell.length_a   1.000
_cell.length_b   1.000
_cell.length_c   1.000
_cell.angle_alpha   90.00
_cell.angle_beta   90.00
_cell.angle_gamma   90.00
#
_symmetry.space_group_name_H-M   'P 1'
#
loop_
_entity.id
_entity.type
_entity.pdbx_description
1 polymer ?
#
loop_
_entity_poly.entity_id
_entity_poly.type
_entity_poly.pdbx_seq_one_letter_code
_entity_poly.pdbx_strand_id
1 'polypeptide(L)'
;YYTLMRMGIERNITLVVTANPSTIVEMQNNVNEYFDDYCNDIENGTLNSRLNIPQWIRDEIQPYLKPNAERAAELRALKVKYGTVLPKHYWPNMQILNTWKCGNTAVYLDKINGSFPDHMLHQEFGYFASECRFGLVLDDTVNTVLFPHFHYYEFVAEEELESENKHYLQLHELQVGKRYCPYVTTFAGLYRYNMNDLVEVGPSFCNTPTVHMIQKVNGIVTMTGEKLHERQFINAVHAAEEKSGLLTKFFVGFADMEKSAYHFYLEFADQATTQEQAENFSKLVDDELKATNIEYEAKRASFRVKDPITHRLVEQSFEKFKAQCIAEGARDGQFKMNLLMQDEKRHAKFKQLVIE
;
A
#
# COMPACT_ATOMS: atom_id res chain seq x y z
N TYR A 1 12.88 3.42 12.32
CA TYR A 1 13.14 4.45 11.29
C TYR A 1 14.24 5.40 11.70
N TYR A 2 14.21 5.95 12.94
CA TYR A 2 15.19 6.95 13.37
C TYR A 2 16.65 6.52 13.12
N THR A 3 17.04 5.33 13.56
CA THR A 3 18.42 4.82 13.38
C THR A 3 18.81 4.73 11.90
N LEU A 4 17.90 4.22 11.05
CA LEU A 4 18.11 4.12 9.62
C LEU A 4 18.32 5.51 9.00
N MET A 5 17.44 6.45 9.32
CA MET A 5 17.50 7.80 8.77
C MET A 5 18.66 8.60 9.34
N ARG A 6 19.02 8.41 10.63
CA ARG A 6 20.22 9.02 11.23
C ARG A 6 21.49 8.69 10.41
N MET A 7 21.59 7.47 9.90
CA MET A 7 22.72 7.07 9.07
C MET A 7 22.54 7.46 7.60
N GLY A 8 21.32 7.50 7.11
CA GLY A 8 21.02 7.77 5.70
C GLY A 8 21.05 9.25 5.35
N ILE A 9 20.51 10.13 6.20
CA ILE A 9 20.35 11.56 5.89
C ILE A 9 21.68 12.32 5.81
N GLU A 10 22.71 11.82 6.50
CA GLU A 10 24.04 12.42 6.42
C GLU A 10 24.85 11.96 5.20
N ARG A 11 24.35 10.99 4.45
CA ARG A 11 25.05 10.36 3.33
C ARG A 11 24.45 10.74 1.99
N ASN A 12 25.27 10.65 0.94
CA ASN A 12 24.80 10.81 -0.42
C ASN A 12 24.15 9.49 -0.89
N ILE A 13 22.83 9.36 -0.67
CA ILE A 13 22.06 8.20 -1.11
C ILE A 13 21.63 8.40 -2.56
N THR A 14 21.92 7.42 -3.40
CA THR A 14 21.58 7.42 -4.83
C THR A 14 20.55 6.37 -5.21
N LEU A 15 20.32 5.39 -4.33
CA LEU A 15 19.36 4.30 -4.54
C LEU A 15 18.64 4.00 -3.22
N VAL A 16 17.30 3.93 -3.28
CA VAL A 16 16.48 3.38 -2.20
C VAL A 16 15.65 2.22 -2.76
N VAL A 17 15.71 1.09 -2.08
CA VAL A 17 14.93 -0.11 -2.42
C VAL A 17 14.05 -0.49 -1.23
N THR A 18 12.77 -0.50 -1.45
CA THR A 18 11.78 -0.99 -0.46
C THR A 18 10.54 -1.47 -1.19
N ALA A 19 10.05 -2.65 -0.86
CA ALA A 19 8.88 -3.20 -1.53
C ALA A 19 7.64 -2.31 -1.34
N ASN A 20 7.37 -1.88 -0.11
CA ASN A 20 6.17 -1.07 0.19
C ASN A 20 6.49 0.43 0.23
N PRO A 21 5.90 1.27 -0.63
CA PRO A 21 6.11 2.71 -0.64
C PRO A 21 5.64 3.40 0.66
N SER A 22 4.78 2.78 1.48
CA SER A 22 4.44 3.31 2.81
C SER A 22 5.66 3.51 3.70
N THR A 23 6.71 2.68 3.53
CA THR A 23 7.99 2.85 4.22
C THR A 23 8.62 4.21 3.94
N ILE A 24 8.51 4.70 2.71
CA ILE A 24 9.03 6.02 2.33
C ILE A 24 8.25 7.14 3.01
N VAL A 25 6.93 7.00 3.07
CA VAL A 25 6.07 7.97 3.77
C VAL A 25 6.49 8.08 5.24
N GLU A 26 6.67 6.92 5.91
CA GLU A 26 7.11 6.88 7.31
C GLU A 26 8.53 7.43 7.52
N MET A 27 9.45 7.19 6.57
CA MET A 27 10.79 7.79 6.61
C MET A 27 10.72 9.32 6.52
N GLN A 28 9.88 9.87 5.64
CA GLN A 28 9.68 11.32 5.49
C GLN A 28 9.06 11.93 6.75
N ASN A 29 8.02 11.30 7.29
CA ASN A 29 7.36 11.73 8.52
C ASN A 29 8.35 11.76 9.68
N ASN A 30 9.10 10.68 9.86
CA ASN A 30 10.09 10.55 10.92
C ASN A 30 11.20 11.60 10.83
N VAL A 31 11.68 11.92 9.61
CA VAL A 31 12.68 12.98 9.42
C VAL A 31 12.13 14.34 9.83
N ASN A 32 10.88 14.65 9.47
CA ASN A 32 10.30 15.96 9.82
C ASN A 32 9.92 16.06 11.29
N GLU A 33 9.48 14.99 11.93
CA GLU A 33 9.14 14.91 13.35
C GLU A 33 10.37 15.11 14.24
N TYR A 34 11.48 14.41 13.92
CA TYR A 34 12.71 14.43 14.71
C TYR A 34 13.82 15.27 14.08
N PHE A 35 13.49 16.25 13.25
CA PHE A 35 14.46 16.97 12.43
C PHE A 35 15.60 17.59 13.23
N ASP A 36 15.28 18.28 14.34
CA ASP A 36 16.29 18.94 15.19
C ASP A 36 17.15 17.91 15.93
N ASP A 37 16.57 16.78 16.32
CA ASP A 37 17.31 15.67 16.92
C ASP A 37 18.30 15.08 15.90
N TYR A 38 17.89 14.90 14.64
CA TYR A 38 18.81 14.47 13.57
C TYR A 38 19.97 15.45 13.39
N CYS A 39 19.69 16.74 13.31
CA CYS A 39 20.74 17.74 13.17
C CYS A 39 21.72 17.71 14.36
N ASN A 40 21.22 17.61 15.58
CA ASN A 40 22.05 17.53 16.78
C ASN A 40 22.89 16.25 16.83
N ASP A 41 22.29 15.11 16.49
CA ASP A 41 22.97 13.81 16.45
C ASP A 41 24.06 13.75 15.37
N ILE A 42 23.81 14.36 14.21
CA ILE A 42 24.78 14.44 13.12
C ILE A 42 25.94 15.35 13.52
N GLU A 43 25.64 16.52 14.11
CA GLU A 43 26.64 17.46 14.56
C GLU A 43 27.62 16.86 15.57
N ASN A 44 27.11 16.04 16.51
CA ASN A 44 27.87 15.51 17.63
C ASN A 44 28.33 14.06 17.45
N GLY A 45 27.93 13.37 16.36
CA GLY A 45 28.24 11.94 16.18
C GLY A 45 27.51 11.04 17.18
N THR A 46 26.30 11.37 17.56
CA THR A 46 25.51 10.67 18.59
C THR A 46 24.25 10.02 18.02
N LEU A 47 23.53 9.30 18.89
CA LEU A 47 22.21 8.76 18.64
C LEU A 47 21.29 9.17 19.79
N ASN A 48 20.17 9.81 19.51
CA ASN A 48 19.22 10.37 20.47
C ASN A 48 18.96 9.40 21.64
N SER A 49 19.34 9.84 22.85
CA SER A 49 19.25 9.04 24.08
C SER A 49 17.83 8.90 24.62
N ARG A 50 16.92 9.77 24.19
CA ARG A 50 15.51 9.77 24.62
C ARG A 50 14.69 8.67 23.94
N LEU A 51 15.17 8.16 22.79
CA LEU A 51 14.49 7.10 22.04
C LEU A 51 14.79 5.74 22.66
N ASN A 52 13.75 4.91 22.75
CA ASN A 52 13.88 3.52 23.21
C ASN A 52 14.53 2.63 22.14
N ILE A 53 15.82 2.84 21.91
CA ILE A 53 16.65 2.04 21.02
C ILE A 53 17.44 1.06 21.88
N PRO A 54 17.35 -0.27 21.62
CA PRO A 54 18.09 -1.26 22.37
C PRO A 54 19.59 -0.97 22.43
N GLN A 55 20.21 -1.20 23.61
CA GLN A 55 21.61 -0.86 23.83
C GLN A 55 22.55 -1.57 22.84
N TRP A 56 22.27 -2.81 22.49
CA TRP A 56 23.08 -3.55 21.52
C TRP A 56 23.07 -2.90 20.12
N ILE A 57 21.96 -2.26 19.71
CA ILE A 57 21.93 -1.48 18.45
C ILE A 57 22.78 -0.22 18.58
N ARG A 58 22.71 0.47 19.74
CA ARG A 58 23.54 1.65 19.98
C ARG A 58 25.02 1.30 19.91
N ASP A 59 25.43 0.23 20.57
CA ASP A 59 26.82 -0.25 20.59
C ASP A 59 27.30 -0.63 19.19
N GLU A 60 26.47 -1.32 18.40
CA GLU A 60 26.80 -1.77 17.04
C GLU A 60 27.01 -0.59 16.08
N ILE A 61 26.21 0.46 16.17
CA ILE A 61 26.27 1.60 15.23
C ILE A 61 27.21 2.71 15.68
N GLN A 62 27.55 2.80 16.98
CA GLN A 62 28.38 3.88 17.52
C GLN A 62 29.73 4.09 16.79
N PRO A 63 30.45 3.03 16.37
CA PRO A 63 31.69 3.20 15.61
C PRO A 63 31.54 3.94 14.29
N TYR A 64 30.33 3.95 13.71
CA TYR A 64 30.00 4.58 12.43
C TYR A 64 29.46 6.00 12.58
N LEU A 65 29.13 6.44 13.80
CA LEU A 65 28.63 7.77 14.10
C LEU A 65 29.82 8.72 14.32
N LYS A 66 30.03 9.62 13.37
CA LYS A 66 31.06 10.64 13.44
C LYS A 66 30.44 12.02 13.54
N PRO A 67 31.04 12.98 14.31
CA PRO A 67 30.60 14.37 14.25
C PRO A 67 30.72 14.95 12.82
N ASN A 68 29.66 15.63 12.37
CA ASN A 68 29.59 16.26 11.07
C ASN A 68 28.82 17.58 11.15
N ALA A 69 29.48 18.60 11.67
CA ALA A 69 28.87 19.92 11.88
C ALA A 69 28.50 20.61 10.55
N GLU A 70 29.24 20.37 9.48
CA GLU A 70 28.97 20.93 8.17
C GLU A 70 27.62 20.40 7.63
N ARG A 71 27.42 19.08 7.64
CA ARG A 71 26.15 18.49 7.22
C ARG A 71 24.97 18.91 8.09
N ALA A 72 25.16 19.02 9.39
CA ALA A 72 24.12 19.50 10.31
C ALA A 72 23.72 20.95 9.98
N ALA A 73 24.68 21.82 9.68
CA ALA A 73 24.41 23.20 9.30
C ALA A 73 23.67 23.29 7.95
N GLU A 74 24.05 22.46 6.97
CA GLU A 74 23.37 22.34 5.68
C GLU A 74 21.89 21.93 5.88
N LEU A 75 21.62 20.89 6.66
CA LEU A 75 20.26 20.41 6.93
C LEU A 75 19.40 21.49 7.59
N ARG A 76 19.94 22.21 8.59
CA ARG A 76 19.24 23.34 9.22
C ARG A 76 18.91 24.44 8.21
N ALA A 77 19.84 24.75 7.30
CA ALA A 77 19.59 25.74 6.24
C ALA A 77 18.47 25.27 5.27
N LEU A 78 18.40 23.98 4.94
CA LEU A 78 17.31 23.41 4.16
C LEU A 78 15.96 23.57 4.88
N LYS A 79 15.92 23.34 6.18
CA LYS A 79 14.70 23.54 7.00
C LYS A 79 14.23 24.99 7.01
N VAL A 80 15.17 25.93 7.15
CA VAL A 80 14.86 27.38 7.08
C VAL A 80 14.32 27.76 5.70
N LYS A 81 14.90 27.20 4.64
CA LYS A 81 14.52 27.53 3.26
C LYS A 81 13.17 26.96 2.85
N TYR A 82 12.88 25.71 3.23
CA TYR A 82 11.73 24.97 2.69
C TYR A 82 10.62 24.70 3.70
N GLY A 83 10.83 24.93 4.99
CA GLY A 83 9.90 24.59 6.06
C GLY A 83 9.79 23.09 6.28
N THR A 84 9.25 22.33 5.31
CA THR A 84 9.25 20.87 5.30
C THR A 84 10.42 20.37 4.46
N VAL A 85 11.20 19.44 5.03
CA VAL A 85 12.38 18.88 4.36
C VAL A 85 12.03 17.53 3.75
N LEU A 86 12.21 17.40 2.43
CA LEU A 86 11.87 16.24 1.64
C LEU A 86 13.13 15.53 1.12
N PRO A 87 13.05 14.28 0.67
CA PRO A 87 14.18 13.53 0.08
C PRO A 87 14.94 14.31 -0.99
N LYS A 88 14.28 15.03 -1.88
CA LYS A 88 14.93 15.88 -2.89
C LYS A 88 15.84 16.97 -2.32
N HIS A 89 15.63 17.35 -1.06
CA HIS A 89 16.43 18.38 -0.41
C HIS A 89 17.67 17.77 0.25
N TYR A 90 17.54 16.61 0.93
CA TYR A 90 18.67 15.99 1.62
C TYR A 90 19.38 14.90 0.82
N TRP A 91 18.74 14.35 -0.25
CA TRP A 91 19.32 13.40 -1.21
C TRP A 91 19.18 13.90 -2.67
N PRO A 92 19.77 15.07 -3.01
CA PRO A 92 19.60 15.69 -4.33
C PRO A 92 20.17 14.85 -5.49
N ASN A 93 21.05 13.90 -5.19
CA ASN A 93 21.68 13.03 -6.18
C ASN A 93 21.01 11.65 -6.31
N MET A 94 19.83 11.48 -5.71
CA MET A 94 19.12 10.21 -5.79
C MET A 94 18.73 9.89 -7.24
N GLN A 95 19.08 8.69 -7.71
CA GLN A 95 18.89 8.24 -9.09
C GLN A 95 17.71 7.27 -9.21
N ILE A 96 17.55 6.37 -8.25
CA ILE A 96 16.54 5.30 -8.34
C ILE A 96 15.80 5.15 -7.01
N LEU A 97 14.49 5.15 -7.09
CA LEU A 97 13.59 4.62 -6.07
C LEU A 97 12.95 3.34 -6.63
N ASN A 98 13.17 2.20 -5.99
CA ASN A 98 12.59 0.94 -6.42
C ASN A 98 11.55 0.48 -5.39
N THR A 99 10.28 0.51 -5.76
CA THR A 99 9.14 0.11 -4.91
C THR A 99 8.05 -0.56 -5.75
N TRP A 100 7.10 -1.20 -5.11
CA TRP A 100 5.85 -1.57 -5.77
C TRP A 100 5.06 -0.32 -6.17
N LYS A 101 4.59 -0.29 -7.41
CA LYS A 101 3.74 0.75 -7.99
C LYS A 101 2.33 0.26 -8.31
N CYS A 102 2.09 -1.04 -8.17
CA CYS A 102 0.86 -1.72 -8.54
C CYS A 102 0.01 -2.13 -7.33
N GLY A 103 -1.24 -2.48 -7.60
CA GLY A 103 -2.18 -2.97 -6.59
C GLY A 103 -2.48 -1.94 -5.51
N ASN A 104 -2.74 -2.41 -4.29
CA ASN A 104 -3.13 -1.57 -3.16
C ASN A 104 -2.03 -0.62 -2.66
N THR A 105 -0.80 -0.76 -3.14
CA THR A 105 0.30 0.13 -2.75
C THR A 105 0.27 1.46 -3.49
N ALA A 106 -0.50 1.56 -4.58
CA ALA A 106 -0.62 2.78 -5.38
C ALA A 106 -1.09 4.00 -4.56
N VAL A 107 -1.91 3.82 -3.54
CA VAL A 107 -2.39 4.91 -2.66
C VAL A 107 -1.27 5.68 -1.95
N TYR A 108 -0.08 5.07 -1.81
CA TYR A 108 1.07 5.73 -1.19
C TYR A 108 1.90 6.52 -2.19
N LEU A 109 1.73 6.28 -3.51
CA LEU A 109 2.51 6.95 -4.54
C LEU A 109 2.19 8.45 -4.59
N ASP A 110 0.94 8.82 -4.42
CA ASP A 110 0.51 10.21 -4.38
C ASP A 110 1.13 10.96 -3.18
N LYS A 111 1.26 10.27 -2.03
CA LYS A 111 1.87 10.82 -0.82
C LYS A 111 3.37 11.10 -0.94
N ILE A 112 4.05 10.43 -1.85
CA ILE A 112 5.48 10.63 -2.12
C ILE A 112 5.74 11.40 -3.42
N ASN A 113 4.68 11.73 -4.16
CA ASN A 113 4.80 12.50 -5.39
C ASN A 113 5.45 13.86 -5.13
N GLY A 114 6.40 14.24 -5.99
CA GLY A 114 7.16 15.49 -5.84
C GLY A 114 8.13 15.55 -4.65
N SER A 115 8.27 14.46 -3.87
CA SER A 115 9.19 14.39 -2.74
C SER A 115 10.63 14.10 -3.12
N PHE A 116 10.86 13.61 -4.33
CA PHE A 116 12.17 13.20 -4.84
C PHE A 116 12.65 14.12 -5.97
N PRO A 117 13.94 14.08 -6.35
CA PRO A 117 14.44 14.83 -7.51
C PRO A 117 13.73 14.43 -8.81
N ASP A 118 13.43 15.39 -9.67
CA ASP A 118 12.71 15.17 -10.95
C ASP A 118 13.43 14.22 -11.91
N HIS A 119 14.75 14.10 -11.80
CA HIS A 119 15.56 13.18 -12.62
C HIS A 119 15.59 11.74 -12.10
N MET A 120 15.02 11.49 -10.89
CA MET A 120 15.01 10.16 -10.29
C MET A 120 14.07 9.22 -11.04
N LEU A 121 14.55 8.02 -11.36
CA LEU A 121 13.72 6.95 -11.89
C LEU A 121 12.97 6.26 -10.73
N HIS A 122 11.63 6.27 -10.78
CA HIS A 122 10.81 5.44 -9.91
C HIS A 122 10.50 4.12 -10.61
N GLN A 123 11.27 3.09 -10.30
CA GLN A 123 11.18 1.77 -10.92
C GLN A 123 10.24 0.86 -10.13
N GLU A 124 9.40 0.10 -10.84
CA GLU A 124 8.58 -0.96 -10.27
C GLU A 124 9.47 -2.10 -9.74
N PHE A 125 9.16 -2.57 -8.52
CA PHE A 125 9.91 -3.66 -7.87
C PHE A 125 9.71 -5.02 -8.55
N GLY A 126 8.58 -5.17 -9.25
CA GLY A 126 8.15 -6.38 -9.93
C GLY A 126 7.34 -7.32 -9.05
N TYR A 127 6.81 -8.36 -9.69
CA TYR A 127 6.02 -9.36 -8.99
C TYR A 127 6.93 -10.25 -8.14
N PHE A 128 6.88 -9.99 -6.85
CA PHE A 128 7.70 -10.62 -5.82
C PHE A 128 6.85 -10.95 -4.59
N ALA A 129 6.93 -12.17 -4.13
CA ALA A 129 6.23 -12.67 -2.95
C ALA A 129 7.18 -13.50 -2.08
N SER A 130 6.76 -13.81 -0.85
CA SER A 130 7.55 -14.68 0.05
C SER A 130 7.71 -16.08 -0.50
N GLU A 131 6.75 -16.54 -1.28
CA GLU A 131 6.70 -17.85 -1.92
C GLU A 131 7.72 -18.00 -3.04
N CYS A 132 7.91 -16.95 -3.84
CA CYS A 132 8.92 -16.91 -4.89
C CYS A 132 9.11 -15.50 -5.47
N ARG A 133 10.22 -15.30 -6.16
CA ARG A 133 10.42 -14.18 -7.05
C ARG A 133 9.96 -14.57 -8.46
N PHE A 134 8.87 -13.96 -8.92
CA PHE A 134 8.29 -14.30 -10.21
C PHE A 134 9.10 -13.78 -11.40
N GLY A 135 9.67 -12.58 -11.29
CA GLY A 135 10.37 -11.97 -12.39
C GLY A 135 11.01 -10.62 -12.05
N LEU A 136 11.32 -9.88 -13.10
CA LEU A 136 11.88 -8.52 -13.03
C LEU A 136 11.12 -7.59 -13.97
N VAL A 137 11.07 -6.32 -13.63
CA VAL A 137 10.69 -5.24 -14.56
C VAL A 137 11.96 -4.71 -15.21
N LEU A 138 11.99 -4.67 -16.54
CA LEU A 138 13.18 -4.35 -17.33
C LEU A 138 13.13 -2.95 -17.96
N ASP A 139 12.03 -2.25 -17.79
CA ASP A 139 11.77 -0.91 -18.33
C ASP A 139 11.12 0.00 -17.29
N ASP A 140 10.57 1.12 -17.71
CA ASP A 140 9.87 2.09 -16.86
C ASP A 140 8.38 1.75 -16.63
N THR A 141 7.92 0.60 -17.16
CA THR A 141 6.55 0.11 -16.96
C THR A 141 6.38 -0.60 -15.61
N VAL A 142 5.22 -1.20 -15.41
CA VAL A 142 4.90 -2.04 -14.25
C VAL A 142 4.92 -3.53 -14.59
N ASN A 143 5.28 -3.88 -15.83
CA ASN A 143 5.16 -5.22 -16.35
C ASN A 143 6.36 -6.08 -15.99
N THR A 144 6.12 -7.11 -15.20
CA THR A 144 7.13 -8.09 -14.78
C THR A 144 7.33 -9.13 -15.86
N VAL A 145 8.56 -9.27 -16.36
CA VAL A 145 8.99 -10.40 -17.18
C VAL A 145 9.21 -11.60 -16.28
N LEU A 146 8.43 -12.66 -16.46
CA LEU A 146 8.50 -13.84 -15.62
C LEU A 146 9.78 -14.67 -15.86
N PHE A 147 10.19 -15.46 -14.87
CA PHE A 147 11.36 -16.34 -14.92
C PHE A 147 10.94 -17.81 -15.15
N PRO A 148 10.65 -18.24 -16.39
CA PRO A 148 10.09 -19.57 -16.65
C PRO A 148 11.06 -20.72 -16.37
N HIS A 149 12.35 -20.44 -16.20
CA HIS A 149 13.38 -21.45 -15.91
C HIS A 149 13.65 -21.63 -14.40
N PHE A 150 13.08 -20.77 -13.52
CA PHE A 150 13.20 -20.94 -12.08
C PHE A 150 12.03 -21.65 -11.44
N HIS A 151 10.82 -21.42 -11.98
CA HIS A 151 9.59 -21.95 -11.42
C HIS A 151 8.67 -22.44 -12.53
N TYR A 152 7.82 -23.40 -12.19
CA TYR A 152 6.75 -23.83 -13.08
C TYR A 152 5.48 -23.04 -12.74
N TYR A 153 4.94 -22.35 -13.74
CA TYR A 153 3.77 -21.50 -13.60
C TYR A 153 2.56 -22.11 -14.31
N GLU A 154 1.43 -22.08 -13.63
CA GLU A 154 0.11 -22.35 -14.18
C GLU A 154 -0.80 -21.16 -13.85
N PHE A 155 -1.83 -20.95 -14.66
CA PHE A 155 -2.69 -19.79 -14.52
C PHE A 155 -4.16 -20.23 -14.68
N VAL A 156 -5.04 -19.67 -13.86
CA VAL A 156 -6.50 -19.84 -13.99
C VAL A 156 -7.09 -18.50 -14.37
N ALA A 157 -7.91 -18.47 -15.42
CA ALA A 157 -8.58 -17.24 -15.86
C ALA A 157 -9.50 -16.67 -14.76
N GLU A 158 -9.61 -15.35 -14.69
CA GLU A 158 -10.45 -14.66 -13.67
C GLU A 158 -11.88 -15.20 -13.66
N GLU A 159 -12.43 -15.49 -14.84
CA GLU A 159 -13.78 -16.00 -15.04
C GLU A 159 -14.00 -17.41 -14.48
N GLU A 160 -12.92 -18.18 -14.29
CA GLU A 160 -12.98 -19.56 -13.82
C GLU A 160 -12.59 -19.71 -12.33
N LEU A 161 -12.33 -18.62 -11.62
CA LEU A 161 -11.85 -18.71 -10.24
C LEU A 161 -12.82 -19.39 -9.29
N GLU A 162 -14.13 -19.26 -9.54
CA GLU A 162 -15.20 -19.89 -8.77
C GLU A 162 -15.66 -21.25 -9.34
N SER A 163 -15.05 -21.70 -10.48
CA SER A 163 -15.40 -22.98 -11.10
C SER A 163 -14.84 -24.15 -10.28
N GLU A 164 -15.63 -25.22 -10.14
CA GLU A 164 -15.14 -26.49 -9.59
C GLU A 164 -14.13 -27.16 -10.52
N ASN A 165 -14.27 -26.97 -11.83
CA ASN A 165 -13.39 -27.51 -12.87
C ASN A 165 -12.57 -26.38 -13.50
N LYS A 166 -11.46 -26.04 -12.87
CA LYS A 166 -10.55 -25.00 -13.34
C LYS A 166 -9.64 -25.50 -14.45
N HIS A 167 -9.47 -24.71 -15.51
CA HIS A 167 -8.45 -24.97 -16.53
C HIS A 167 -7.14 -24.28 -16.12
N TYR A 168 -6.07 -25.07 -16.02
CA TYR A 168 -4.74 -24.59 -15.68
C TYR A 168 -3.95 -24.34 -16.95
N LEU A 169 -3.85 -23.06 -17.34
CA LEU A 169 -3.16 -22.62 -18.54
C LEU A 169 -1.66 -22.54 -18.30
N GLN A 170 -0.89 -22.81 -19.34
CA GLN A 170 0.56 -22.63 -19.36
C GLN A 170 0.91 -21.18 -19.70
N LEU A 171 2.14 -20.78 -19.40
CA LEU A 171 2.64 -19.42 -19.64
C LEU A 171 2.42 -18.94 -21.10
N HIS A 172 2.60 -19.82 -22.09
CA HIS A 172 2.47 -19.49 -23.51
C HIS A 172 1.02 -19.38 -24.00
N GLU A 173 0.04 -19.77 -23.18
CA GLU A 173 -1.40 -19.69 -23.49
C GLU A 173 -2.03 -18.37 -22.99
N LEU A 174 -1.27 -17.57 -22.25
CA LEU A 174 -1.75 -16.30 -21.70
C LEU A 174 -2.00 -15.28 -22.81
N GLN A 175 -3.06 -14.49 -22.66
CA GLN A 175 -3.47 -13.48 -23.61
C GLN A 175 -3.32 -12.08 -23.02
N VAL A 176 -2.71 -11.17 -23.79
CA VAL A 176 -2.51 -9.76 -23.40
C VAL A 176 -3.85 -9.10 -23.07
N GLY A 177 -3.90 -8.37 -21.96
CA GLY A 177 -5.10 -7.68 -21.46
C GLY A 177 -6.08 -8.56 -20.70
N LYS A 178 -5.80 -9.88 -20.59
CA LYS A 178 -6.60 -10.79 -19.78
C LYS A 178 -6.03 -10.94 -18.39
N ARG A 179 -6.88 -11.35 -17.45
CA ARG A 179 -6.56 -11.49 -16.04
C ARG A 179 -6.57 -12.93 -15.61
N TYR A 180 -5.62 -13.28 -14.78
CA TYR A 180 -5.40 -14.65 -14.33
C TYR A 180 -4.95 -14.67 -12.87
N CYS A 181 -5.26 -15.77 -12.19
CA CYS A 181 -4.68 -16.12 -10.91
C CYS A 181 -3.50 -17.08 -11.14
N PRO A 182 -2.26 -16.72 -10.74
CA PRO A 182 -1.11 -17.59 -10.89
C PRO A 182 -1.07 -18.68 -9.81
N TYR A 183 -0.65 -19.85 -10.23
CA TYR A 183 -0.27 -20.98 -9.39
C TYR A 183 1.20 -21.29 -9.65
N VAL A 184 1.94 -21.59 -8.60
CA VAL A 184 3.38 -21.80 -8.72
C VAL A 184 3.84 -23.12 -8.12
N THR A 185 4.72 -23.81 -8.84
CA THR A 185 5.49 -24.93 -8.32
C THR A 185 6.96 -24.52 -8.22
N THR A 186 7.56 -24.62 -7.04
CA THR A 186 8.91 -24.11 -6.74
C THR A 186 9.84 -25.20 -6.25
N PHE A 187 11.15 -24.97 -6.37
CA PHE A 187 12.19 -25.84 -5.77
C PHE A 187 12.12 -25.89 -4.24
N ALA A 188 11.49 -24.88 -3.62
CA ALA A 188 11.30 -24.85 -2.17
C ALA A 188 10.20 -25.82 -1.67
N GLY A 189 9.55 -26.55 -2.57
CA GLY A 189 8.58 -27.60 -2.21
C GLY A 189 7.12 -27.15 -2.26
N LEU A 190 6.81 -26.01 -2.86
CA LEU A 190 5.42 -25.65 -3.18
C LEU A 190 5.00 -26.36 -4.47
N TYR A 191 3.86 -27.02 -4.45
CA TYR A 191 3.29 -27.71 -5.61
C TYR A 191 1.94 -27.11 -5.93
N ARG A 192 1.80 -26.54 -7.15
CA ARG A 192 0.58 -25.87 -7.64
C ARG A 192 -0.05 -24.98 -6.56
N TYR A 193 0.82 -24.20 -5.90
CA TYR A 193 0.42 -23.31 -4.81
C TYR A 193 -0.37 -22.14 -5.40
N ASN A 194 -1.59 -21.95 -4.93
CA ASN A 194 -2.44 -20.82 -5.32
C ASN A 194 -1.90 -19.54 -4.69
N MET A 195 -1.43 -18.61 -5.51
CA MET A 195 -0.94 -17.32 -5.03
C MET A 195 -2.05 -16.41 -4.51
N ASN A 196 -3.28 -16.70 -4.91
CA ASN A 196 -4.44 -15.86 -4.57
C ASN A 196 -4.24 -14.38 -4.95
N ASP A 197 -3.49 -14.17 -6.01
CA ASP A 197 -3.23 -12.89 -6.65
C ASP A 197 -3.94 -12.84 -7.99
N LEU A 198 -4.49 -11.70 -8.35
CA LEU A 198 -4.99 -11.41 -9.68
C LEU A 198 -3.94 -10.58 -10.41
N VAL A 199 -3.45 -11.12 -11.54
CA VAL A 199 -2.50 -10.41 -12.40
C VAL A 199 -3.14 -10.17 -13.77
N GLU A 200 -2.76 -9.06 -14.42
CA GLU A 200 -3.11 -8.79 -15.80
C GLU A 200 -1.89 -9.00 -16.69
N VAL A 201 -2.10 -9.62 -17.85
CA VAL A 201 -1.04 -9.88 -18.82
C VAL A 201 -0.78 -8.63 -19.65
N GLY A 202 0.46 -8.13 -19.57
CA GLY A 202 0.95 -7.00 -20.36
C GLY A 202 1.55 -7.42 -21.70
N PRO A 203 2.15 -6.46 -22.43
CA PRO A 203 2.88 -6.76 -23.68
C PRO A 203 4.00 -7.77 -23.45
N SER A 204 4.20 -8.68 -24.40
CA SER A 204 5.28 -9.68 -24.29
C SER A 204 6.67 -9.03 -24.40
N PHE A 205 7.59 -9.50 -23.58
CA PHE A 205 9.02 -9.23 -23.74
C PHE A 205 9.61 -10.39 -24.55
N CYS A 206 10.02 -10.12 -25.80
CA CYS A 206 10.32 -11.15 -26.78
C CYS A 206 9.12 -12.12 -26.92
N ASN A 207 9.29 -13.41 -26.55
CA ASN A 207 8.25 -14.42 -26.57
C ASN A 207 7.67 -14.75 -25.19
N THR A 208 8.07 -14.00 -24.15
CA THR A 208 7.61 -14.24 -22.77
C THR A 208 6.52 -13.24 -22.42
N PRO A 209 5.32 -13.69 -22.03
CA PRO A 209 4.31 -12.79 -21.50
C PRO A 209 4.82 -12.06 -20.26
N THR A 210 4.41 -10.80 -20.10
CA THR A 210 4.64 -10.06 -18.87
C THR A 210 3.36 -10.02 -18.06
N VAL A 211 3.49 -9.79 -16.74
CA VAL A 211 2.35 -9.63 -15.85
C VAL A 211 2.55 -8.49 -14.89
N HIS A 212 1.47 -7.87 -14.46
CA HIS A 212 1.48 -6.95 -13.33
C HIS A 212 0.36 -7.27 -12.35
N MET A 213 0.64 -7.01 -11.09
CA MET A 213 -0.29 -7.26 -9.99
C MET A 213 -1.46 -6.28 -10.06
N ILE A 214 -2.69 -6.79 -10.02
CA ILE A 214 -3.91 -5.97 -9.90
C ILE A 214 -4.33 -5.91 -8.44
N GLN A 215 -4.65 -7.06 -7.84
CA GLN A 215 -5.13 -7.16 -6.47
C GLN A 215 -5.04 -8.61 -5.97
N LYS A 216 -5.37 -8.85 -4.71
CA LYS A 216 -5.66 -10.20 -4.24
C LYS A 216 -7.01 -10.69 -4.79
N VAL A 217 -7.12 -11.96 -5.13
CA VAL A 217 -8.41 -12.56 -5.54
C VAL A 217 -9.46 -12.39 -4.43
N ASN A 218 -9.07 -12.50 -3.18
CA ASN A 218 -9.94 -12.25 -2.03
C ASN A 218 -10.26 -10.76 -1.79
N GLY A 219 -9.80 -9.84 -2.63
CA GLY A 219 -10.22 -8.44 -2.65
C GLY A 219 -11.58 -8.22 -3.32
N ILE A 220 -12.31 -9.31 -3.64
CA ILE A 220 -13.69 -9.28 -4.11
C ILE A 220 -14.59 -9.59 -2.91
N VAL A 221 -15.56 -8.75 -2.67
CA VAL A 221 -16.59 -8.96 -1.65
C VAL A 221 -17.94 -9.07 -2.34
N THR A 222 -18.73 -10.03 -1.88
CA THR A 222 -20.10 -10.23 -2.37
C THR A 222 -21.04 -10.51 -1.20
N MET A 223 -22.16 -9.83 -1.14
CA MET A 223 -23.22 -10.10 -0.15
C MET A 223 -24.40 -10.82 -0.79
N THR A 224 -24.87 -10.33 -1.93
CA THR A 224 -26.10 -10.81 -2.58
C THR A 224 -25.90 -11.18 -4.05
N GLY A 225 -24.62 -11.42 -4.44
CA GLY A 225 -24.20 -11.79 -5.79
C GLY A 225 -23.64 -10.61 -6.60
N GLU A 226 -23.53 -9.40 -6.01
CA GLU A 226 -22.67 -8.38 -6.56
C GLU A 226 -21.21 -8.76 -6.32
N LYS A 227 -20.36 -8.47 -7.27
CA LYS A 227 -18.92 -8.64 -7.13
C LYS A 227 -18.29 -7.26 -7.01
N LEU A 228 -18.16 -6.78 -5.77
CA LEU A 228 -17.53 -5.49 -5.50
C LEU A 228 -16.03 -5.71 -5.29
N HIS A 229 -15.24 -5.14 -6.18
CA HIS A 229 -13.78 -5.19 -6.11
C HIS A 229 -13.24 -4.09 -5.20
N GLU A 230 -12.25 -4.42 -4.39
CA GLU A 230 -11.55 -3.45 -3.53
C GLU A 230 -11.07 -2.22 -4.31
N ARG A 231 -10.58 -2.43 -5.55
CA ARG A 231 -10.17 -1.33 -6.42
C ARG A 231 -11.32 -0.39 -6.79
N GLN A 232 -12.53 -0.93 -7.01
CA GLN A 232 -13.69 -0.08 -7.29
C GLN A 232 -14.03 0.77 -6.07
N PHE A 233 -13.95 0.20 -4.87
CA PHE A 233 -14.17 0.93 -3.62
C PHE A 233 -13.13 2.04 -3.42
N ILE A 234 -11.83 1.75 -3.64
CA ILE A 234 -10.76 2.73 -3.58
C ILE A 234 -11.00 3.88 -4.56
N ASN A 235 -11.30 3.56 -5.82
CA ASN A 235 -11.57 4.57 -6.85
C ASN A 235 -12.80 5.43 -6.51
N ALA A 236 -13.85 4.82 -5.95
CA ALA A 236 -15.06 5.52 -5.53
C ALA A 236 -14.78 6.50 -4.37
N VAL A 237 -13.92 6.12 -3.42
CA VAL A 237 -13.48 7.04 -2.34
C VAL A 237 -12.70 8.23 -2.92
N HIS A 238 -11.74 7.98 -3.81
CA HIS A 238 -11.00 9.08 -4.45
C HIS A 238 -11.89 10.01 -5.27
N ALA A 239 -12.85 9.47 -6.03
CA ALA A 239 -13.83 10.28 -6.75
C ALA A 239 -14.71 11.12 -5.79
N ALA A 240 -15.05 10.58 -4.63
CA ALA A 240 -15.77 11.31 -3.59
C ALA A 240 -14.90 12.41 -2.96
N GLU A 241 -13.61 12.19 -2.77
CA GLU A 241 -12.65 13.22 -2.33
C GLU A 241 -12.59 14.39 -3.31
N GLU A 242 -12.48 14.10 -4.61
CA GLU A 242 -12.46 15.13 -5.66
C GLU A 242 -13.77 15.94 -5.71
N LYS A 243 -14.93 15.27 -5.58
CA LYS A 243 -16.24 15.91 -5.66
C LYS A 243 -16.59 16.73 -4.42
N SER A 244 -16.19 16.27 -3.23
CA SER A 244 -16.53 16.92 -1.95
C SER A 244 -15.49 17.92 -1.46
N GLY A 245 -14.24 17.79 -1.90
CA GLY A 245 -13.09 18.50 -1.34
C GLY A 245 -12.64 17.98 0.04
N LEU A 246 -13.29 16.95 0.58
CA LEU A 246 -12.88 16.29 1.83
C LEU A 246 -11.82 15.24 1.51
N LEU A 247 -10.72 15.23 2.26
CA LEU A 247 -9.65 14.25 2.10
C LEU A 247 -9.71 13.23 3.23
N THR A 248 -9.51 11.95 2.89
CA THR A 248 -9.38 10.87 3.87
C THR A 248 -7.90 10.56 4.14
N LYS A 249 -7.54 10.36 5.40
CA LYS A 249 -6.24 9.81 5.80
C LYS A 249 -6.23 8.28 5.67
N PHE A 250 -7.36 7.68 6.00
CA PHE A 250 -7.55 6.24 5.94
C PHE A 250 -9.04 5.91 5.75
N PHE A 251 -9.31 4.81 5.07
CA PHE A 251 -10.66 4.31 4.87
C PHE A 251 -10.68 2.79 4.72
N VAL A 252 -11.80 2.18 5.06
CA VAL A 252 -12.06 0.75 4.85
C VAL A 252 -13.55 0.49 4.72
N GLY A 253 -13.91 -0.39 3.77
CA GLY A 253 -15.25 -0.91 3.58
C GLY A 253 -15.39 -2.30 4.20
N PHE A 254 -16.51 -2.55 4.83
CA PHE A 254 -16.85 -3.86 5.38
C PHE A 254 -18.25 -4.28 4.93
N ALA A 255 -18.39 -5.50 4.41
CA ALA A 255 -19.68 -6.07 4.03
C ALA A 255 -20.32 -6.77 5.22
N ASP A 256 -21.42 -6.22 5.72
CA ASP A 256 -22.23 -6.79 6.82
C ASP A 256 -23.38 -7.61 6.21
N MET A 257 -23.22 -8.93 6.25
CA MET A 257 -24.21 -9.88 5.70
C MET A 257 -25.55 -9.82 6.44
N GLU A 258 -25.52 -9.61 7.77
CA GLU A 258 -26.74 -9.57 8.58
C GLU A 258 -27.56 -8.32 8.27
N LYS A 259 -26.91 -7.19 8.11
CA LYS A 259 -27.57 -5.92 7.77
C LYS A 259 -27.83 -5.76 6.28
N SER A 260 -27.20 -6.59 5.44
CA SER A 260 -27.20 -6.45 3.98
C SER A 260 -26.75 -5.05 3.55
N ALA A 261 -25.71 -4.53 4.19
CA ALA A 261 -25.20 -3.17 3.97
C ALA A 261 -23.67 -3.16 4.06
N TYR A 262 -23.07 -2.25 3.32
CA TYR A 262 -21.64 -1.96 3.50
C TYR A 262 -21.47 -0.92 4.61
N HIS A 263 -20.51 -1.14 5.50
CA HIS A 263 -20.04 -0.15 6.45
C HIS A 263 -18.83 0.56 5.85
N PHE A 264 -18.86 1.88 5.76
CA PHE A 264 -17.72 2.70 5.36
C PHE A 264 -17.14 3.37 6.59
N TYR A 265 -15.91 3.02 6.92
CA TYR A 265 -15.12 3.56 8.00
C TYR A 265 -14.14 4.56 7.44
N LEU A 266 -14.24 5.84 7.86
CA LEU A 266 -13.55 6.96 7.22
C LEU A 266 -12.81 7.78 8.28
N GLU A 267 -11.50 7.88 8.16
CA GLU A 267 -10.67 8.83 8.89
C GLU A 267 -10.39 10.03 7.99
N PHE A 268 -10.99 11.16 8.28
CA PHE A 268 -10.77 12.38 7.51
C PHE A 268 -9.49 13.11 7.94
N ALA A 269 -8.87 13.81 7.00
CA ALA A 269 -7.70 14.65 7.27
C ALA A 269 -8.05 15.80 8.22
N ASP A 270 -9.24 16.39 8.06
CA ASP A 270 -9.81 17.34 9.01
C ASP A 270 -10.71 16.61 10.02
N GLN A 271 -10.25 16.55 11.27
CA GLN A 271 -10.98 15.92 12.37
C GLN A 271 -12.26 16.68 12.77
N ALA A 272 -12.42 17.93 12.32
CA ALA A 272 -13.64 18.71 12.51
C ALA A 272 -14.77 18.31 11.54
N THR A 273 -14.52 17.43 10.54
CA THR A 273 -15.53 16.90 9.63
C THR A 273 -16.69 16.32 10.44
N THR A 274 -17.91 16.80 10.20
CA THR A 274 -19.10 16.38 10.94
C THR A 274 -19.61 15.02 10.45
N GLN A 275 -20.48 14.39 11.23
CA GLN A 275 -21.15 13.14 10.83
C GLN A 275 -21.98 13.33 9.55
N GLU A 276 -22.69 14.44 9.43
CA GLU A 276 -23.48 14.79 8.23
C GLU A 276 -22.59 14.90 6.99
N GLN A 277 -21.42 15.55 7.11
CA GLN A 277 -20.45 15.63 6.02
C GLN A 277 -19.91 14.26 5.62
N ALA A 278 -19.63 13.39 6.62
CA ALA A 278 -19.19 12.02 6.36
C ALA A 278 -20.29 11.16 5.68
N GLU A 279 -21.54 11.33 6.06
CA GLU A 279 -22.67 10.65 5.40
C GLU A 279 -22.88 11.13 3.97
N ASN A 280 -22.74 12.44 3.71
CA ASN A 280 -22.79 12.97 2.37
C ASN A 280 -21.60 12.48 1.52
N PHE A 281 -20.42 12.38 2.09
CA PHE A 281 -19.26 11.76 1.45
C PHE A 281 -19.54 10.29 1.09
N SER A 282 -20.10 9.52 2.00
CA SER A 282 -20.45 8.10 1.77
C SER A 282 -21.51 7.93 0.67
N LYS A 283 -22.42 8.89 0.53
CA LYS A 283 -23.38 8.89 -0.61
C LYS A 283 -22.65 9.09 -1.94
N LEU A 284 -21.64 9.96 -2.00
CA LEU A 284 -20.83 10.12 -3.21
C LEU A 284 -20.06 8.84 -3.55
N VAL A 285 -19.52 8.14 -2.54
CA VAL A 285 -18.90 6.82 -2.73
C VAL A 285 -19.91 5.81 -3.28
N ASP A 286 -21.09 5.71 -2.69
CA ASP A 286 -22.17 4.80 -3.13
C ASP A 286 -22.60 5.11 -4.57
N ASP A 287 -22.74 6.38 -4.93
CA ASP A 287 -23.11 6.80 -6.27
C ASP A 287 -22.03 6.43 -7.30
N GLU A 288 -20.76 6.56 -6.95
CA GLU A 288 -19.66 6.16 -7.82
C GLU A 288 -19.58 4.64 -7.98
N LEU A 289 -19.82 3.88 -6.91
CA LEU A 289 -19.91 2.42 -6.96
C LEU A 289 -21.07 1.96 -7.87
N LYS A 290 -22.23 2.59 -7.80
CA LYS A 290 -23.35 2.32 -8.71
C LYS A 290 -23.00 2.63 -10.16
N ALA A 291 -22.29 3.73 -10.41
CA ALA A 291 -21.89 4.13 -11.75
C ALA A 291 -20.86 3.19 -12.38
N THR A 292 -19.99 2.58 -11.56
CA THR A 292 -18.85 1.76 -12.02
C THR A 292 -19.06 0.26 -11.90
N ASN A 293 -20.12 -0.19 -11.19
CA ASN A 293 -20.44 -1.59 -11.00
C ASN A 293 -21.93 -1.86 -11.18
N ILE A 294 -22.27 -2.40 -12.35
CA ILE A 294 -23.67 -2.66 -12.74
C ILE A 294 -24.37 -3.69 -11.82
N GLU A 295 -23.62 -4.66 -11.26
CA GLU A 295 -24.17 -5.64 -10.32
C GLU A 295 -24.49 -4.96 -8.98
N TYR A 296 -23.58 -4.12 -8.48
CA TYR A 296 -23.81 -3.32 -7.28
C TYR A 296 -25.03 -2.41 -7.46
N GLU A 297 -25.10 -1.66 -8.57
CA GLU A 297 -26.26 -0.82 -8.90
C GLU A 297 -27.57 -1.60 -8.87
N ALA A 298 -27.62 -2.76 -9.55
CA ALA A 298 -28.82 -3.60 -9.59
C ALA A 298 -29.26 -4.10 -8.21
N LYS A 299 -28.30 -4.40 -7.31
CA LYS A 299 -28.60 -4.82 -5.93
C LYS A 299 -29.05 -3.65 -5.05
N ARG A 300 -28.48 -2.47 -5.25
CA ARG A 300 -28.91 -1.21 -4.61
C ARG A 300 -30.35 -0.85 -5.07
N ALA A 301 -30.62 -0.84 -6.36
CA ALA A 301 -31.94 -0.55 -6.92
C ALA A 301 -33.04 -1.54 -6.45
N SER A 302 -32.68 -2.79 -6.22
CA SER A 302 -33.61 -3.83 -5.71
C SER A 302 -33.66 -3.93 -4.19
N PHE A 303 -33.00 -3.04 -3.44
CA PHE A 303 -32.91 -3.02 -1.96
C PHE A 303 -32.32 -4.30 -1.35
N ARG A 304 -31.67 -5.15 -2.14
CA ARG A 304 -30.93 -6.31 -1.64
C ARG A 304 -29.64 -5.89 -0.94
N VAL A 305 -29.02 -4.81 -1.41
CA VAL A 305 -27.97 -4.09 -0.70
C VAL A 305 -28.56 -2.75 -0.27
N LYS A 306 -28.58 -2.51 1.04
CA LYS A 306 -29.11 -1.30 1.66
C LYS A 306 -28.10 -0.14 1.56
N ASP A 307 -28.54 1.05 1.96
CA ASP A 307 -27.68 2.23 2.05
C ASP A 307 -26.45 1.94 2.92
N PRO A 308 -25.28 2.46 2.53
CA PRO A 308 -24.08 2.28 3.32
C PRO A 308 -24.21 2.92 4.69
N ILE A 309 -23.61 2.29 5.69
CA ILE A 309 -23.56 2.77 7.07
C ILE A 309 -22.21 3.46 7.26
N THR A 310 -22.25 4.74 7.58
CA THR A 310 -21.08 5.60 7.69
C THR A 310 -20.57 5.69 9.11
N HIS A 311 -19.26 5.51 9.25
CA HIS A 311 -18.56 5.64 10.52
C HIS A 311 -17.36 6.58 10.36
N ARG A 312 -17.27 7.56 11.27
CA ARG A 312 -16.07 8.39 11.39
C ARG A 312 -15.09 7.70 12.31
N LEU A 313 -13.83 7.62 11.89
CA LEU A 313 -12.76 7.02 12.67
C LEU A 313 -11.97 8.08 13.44
N VAL A 314 -11.47 7.68 14.60
CA VAL A 314 -10.52 8.48 15.39
C VAL A 314 -9.21 8.67 14.62
N GLU A 315 -8.46 9.71 14.96
CA GLU A 315 -7.15 9.96 14.37
C GLU A 315 -6.18 8.78 14.59
N GLN A 316 -5.35 8.49 13.58
CA GLN A 316 -4.41 7.37 13.54
C GLN A 316 -5.11 6.00 13.69
N SER A 317 -6.26 5.85 13.08
CA SER A 317 -7.06 4.62 13.17
C SER A 317 -6.35 3.42 12.53
N PHE A 318 -5.63 3.63 11.43
CA PHE A 318 -4.85 2.56 10.80
C PHE A 318 -3.74 2.06 11.71
N GLU A 319 -2.97 2.95 12.30
CA GLU A 319 -1.87 2.62 13.22
C GLU A 319 -2.38 1.90 14.46
N LYS A 320 -3.50 2.35 15.02
CA LYS A 320 -4.16 1.69 16.15
C LYS A 320 -4.64 0.29 15.80
N PHE A 321 -5.28 0.14 14.65
CA PHE A 321 -5.73 -1.16 14.15
C PHE A 321 -4.53 -2.11 13.89
N LYS A 322 -3.47 -1.61 13.23
CA LYS A 322 -2.24 -2.36 12.98
C LYS A 322 -1.60 -2.83 14.29
N ALA A 323 -1.49 -1.95 15.29
CA ALA A 323 -0.95 -2.28 16.59
C ALA A 323 -1.75 -3.40 17.29
N GLN A 324 -3.09 -3.37 17.23
CA GLN A 324 -3.94 -4.45 17.75
C GLN A 324 -3.66 -5.78 17.04
N CYS A 325 -3.54 -5.77 15.72
CA CYS A 325 -3.25 -6.97 14.95
C CYS A 325 -1.86 -7.55 15.27
N ILE A 326 -0.85 -6.70 15.46
CA ILE A 326 0.51 -7.11 15.83
C ILE A 326 0.50 -7.71 17.25
N ALA A 327 -0.21 -7.10 18.19
CA ALA A 327 -0.36 -7.64 19.55
C ALA A 327 -0.98 -9.05 19.56
N GLU A 328 -1.79 -9.39 18.55
CA GLU A 328 -2.38 -10.71 18.35
C GLU A 328 -1.51 -11.67 17.52
N GLY A 329 -0.29 -11.27 17.15
CA GLY A 329 0.68 -12.12 16.48
C GLY A 329 0.89 -11.85 14.99
N ALA A 330 0.30 -10.80 14.42
CA ALA A 330 0.61 -10.40 13.05
C ALA A 330 2.06 -9.85 12.96
N ARG A 331 2.75 -10.20 11.88
CA ARG A 331 4.12 -9.70 11.64
C ARG A 331 4.09 -8.28 11.10
N ASP A 332 4.75 -7.34 11.77
CA ASP A 332 4.75 -5.92 11.37
C ASP A 332 5.24 -5.69 9.94
N GLY A 333 6.39 -6.25 9.59
CA GLY A 333 6.98 -6.07 8.25
C GLY A 333 6.22 -6.73 7.09
N GLN A 334 5.21 -7.55 7.38
CA GLN A 334 4.38 -8.24 6.39
C GLN A 334 2.89 -7.88 6.53
N PHE A 335 2.57 -6.89 7.35
CA PHE A 335 1.19 -6.48 7.55
C PHE A 335 0.58 -5.93 6.24
N LYS A 336 -0.40 -6.65 5.72
CA LYS A 336 -1.20 -6.26 4.55
C LYS A 336 -2.65 -6.14 4.98
N MET A 337 -3.28 -5.07 4.54
CA MET A 337 -4.67 -4.82 4.82
C MET A 337 -5.46 -4.72 3.51
N ASN A 338 -6.56 -5.42 3.44
CA ASN A 338 -7.56 -5.18 2.41
C ASN A 338 -8.42 -4.00 2.83
N LEU A 339 -8.65 -3.07 1.93
CA LEU A 339 -9.49 -1.90 2.17
C LEU A 339 -10.98 -2.18 1.92
N LEU A 340 -11.30 -3.35 1.38
CA LEU A 340 -12.65 -3.90 1.30
C LEU A 340 -12.63 -5.33 1.83
N MET A 341 -13.46 -5.64 2.83
CA MET A 341 -13.39 -6.93 3.51
C MET A 341 -14.74 -7.43 4.02
N GLN A 342 -14.74 -8.70 4.46
CA GLN A 342 -15.89 -9.40 5.03
C GLN A 342 -15.50 -10.11 6.34
N ASP A 343 -14.39 -9.74 6.97
CA ASP A 343 -13.84 -10.37 8.17
C ASP A 343 -14.45 -9.76 9.44
N GLU A 344 -15.33 -10.52 10.09
CA GLU A 344 -16.04 -10.13 11.33
C GLU A 344 -15.09 -9.74 12.48
N LYS A 345 -13.95 -10.43 12.62
CA LYS A 345 -13.00 -10.12 13.70
C LYS A 345 -12.36 -8.74 13.48
N ARG A 346 -11.99 -8.44 12.24
CA ARG A 346 -11.46 -7.13 11.88
C ARG A 346 -12.53 -6.05 11.98
N HIS A 347 -13.77 -6.36 11.56
CA HIS A 347 -14.90 -5.45 11.72
C HIS A 347 -15.11 -5.03 13.17
N ALA A 348 -15.08 -5.98 14.11
CA ALA A 348 -15.23 -5.70 15.54
C ALA A 348 -14.16 -4.73 16.07
N LYS A 349 -12.93 -4.78 15.54
CA LYS A 349 -11.86 -3.84 15.90
C LYS A 349 -12.13 -2.43 15.38
N PHE A 350 -12.59 -2.30 14.13
CA PHE A 350 -12.94 -0.99 13.58
C PHE A 350 -14.08 -0.32 14.32
N LYS A 351 -15.07 -1.09 14.80
CA LYS A 351 -16.14 -0.55 15.66
C LYS A 351 -15.62 0.15 16.92
N GLN A 352 -14.46 -0.28 17.46
CA GLN A 352 -13.84 0.34 18.65
C GLN A 352 -13.10 1.64 18.33
N LEU A 353 -12.87 1.94 17.06
CA LEU A 353 -12.15 3.12 16.59
C LEU A 353 -13.09 4.21 16.05
N VAL A 354 -14.40 4.03 16.20
CA VAL A 354 -15.42 5.00 15.76
C VAL A 354 -15.50 6.16 16.75
N ILE A 355 -15.62 7.37 16.22
CA ILE A 355 -15.93 8.58 17.01
C ILE A 355 -17.41 8.52 17.38
N GLU A 356 -17.72 8.60 18.68
CA GLU A 356 -19.09 8.67 19.21
C GLU A 356 -19.79 9.99 18.85
#